data_46fa0040c8828521f125501ef17c5171
#
_entry.id   46fa0040c8828521f125501ef17c5171
#
_cell.length_a   1.000
_cell.length_b   1.000
_cell.length_c   1.000
_cell.angle_alpha   90.00
_cell.angle_beta   90.00
_cell.angle_gamma   90.00
#
_symmetry.space_group_name_H-M   'P 1'
#
loop_
_entity.id
_entity.type
_entity.pdbx_description
1 polymer ?
#
loop_
_entity_poly.entity_id
_entity_poly.type
_entity_poly.pdbx_seq_one_letter_code
_entity_poly.pdbx_strand_id
1 'polypeptide(L)'
;MTQEVRAAGAVLWRLAGRVTEVALVHRPRYGDWSLPKGKLDPGETIAEAAVREVREETGFTAILGRYLARTAYPVPSRTGSGTVPKTVDYFAAEAVSGEFAANDEVDELRWLEPAAAEKVLTRPEDVRVLRAFCELPVGLTTVLLVRHAKAGKRDDWSGDDDLRPLSEAGQRQAAALRRVLALFGPDRVLAAPRLRCVQTVHGVAEDFAAEVRHEPLFSEEGYWPDPVLGVARLLAVAGDGGTPVVCSQGGVIPDLVSALADRDGVELPAARGRAVPSKKGSFWVLSFRPPTAEEAPLLLAADYHPSALPAPSPSRS
;
A
#
# COMPACT_ATOMS: atom_id res chain seq x y z
N MET A 1 -26.49 14.59 -1.36
CA MET A 1 -25.42 13.63 -1.00
C MET A 1 -24.63 14.23 0.12
N THR A 2 -24.51 13.54 1.25
CA THR A 2 -23.77 14.03 2.42
C THR A 2 -22.28 14.13 2.03
N GLN A 3 -21.69 15.31 2.18
CA GLN A 3 -20.30 15.57 1.79
C GLN A 3 -19.39 14.87 2.80
N GLU A 4 -18.86 13.68 2.48
CA GLU A 4 -17.85 12.99 3.27
C GLU A 4 -16.50 13.70 3.17
N VAL A 5 -15.81 13.90 4.29
CA VAL A 5 -14.42 14.37 4.32
C VAL A 5 -13.50 13.16 4.37
N ARG A 6 -12.74 12.95 3.30
CA ARG A 6 -11.73 11.89 3.25
C ARG A 6 -10.36 12.42 3.64
N ALA A 7 -9.63 11.63 4.42
CA ALA A 7 -8.29 11.94 4.91
C ALA A 7 -7.43 10.67 4.89
N ALA A 8 -6.11 10.85 4.94
CA ALA A 8 -5.18 9.76 5.13
C ALA A 8 -4.02 10.20 6.03
N GLY A 9 -3.35 9.25 6.63
CA GLY A 9 -2.20 9.47 7.50
C GLY A 9 -1.43 8.19 7.76
N ALA A 10 -0.47 8.26 8.67
CA ALA A 10 0.35 7.11 8.99
C ALA A 10 0.73 7.06 10.47
N VAL A 11 1.04 5.85 10.94
CA VAL A 11 1.93 5.66 12.08
C VAL A 11 3.34 5.74 11.50
N LEU A 12 3.94 6.93 11.60
CA LEU A 12 5.33 7.15 11.20
C LEU A 12 6.24 6.57 12.27
N TRP A 13 7.11 5.62 11.90
CA TRP A 13 7.98 4.93 12.81
C TRP A 13 9.44 4.97 12.36
N ARG A 14 10.35 4.77 13.31
CA ARG A 14 11.78 4.58 13.07
C ARG A 14 12.36 3.59 14.07
N LEU A 15 13.58 3.11 13.78
CA LEU A 15 14.38 2.39 14.75
C LEU A 15 15.42 3.33 15.38
N ALA A 16 15.36 3.53 16.69
CA ALA A 16 16.41 4.16 17.49
C ALA A 16 17.27 3.04 18.13
N GLY A 17 18.29 2.61 17.42
CA GLY A 17 19.01 1.38 17.75
C GLY A 17 18.14 0.14 17.56
N ARG A 18 17.68 -0.50 18.64
CA ARG A 18 16.78 -1.66 18.60
C ARG A 18 15.35 -1.34 19.07
N VAL A 19 15.10 -0.08 19.39
CA VAL A 19 13.82 0.36 19.93
C VAL A 19 13.00 0.96 18.81
N THR A 20 11.76 0.52 18.67
CA THR A 20 10.79 1.15 17.75
C THR A 20 10.23 2.41 18.42
N GLU A 21 10.37 3.54 17.74
CA GLU A 21 9.73 4.79 18.10
C GLU A 21 8.69 5.19 17.04
N VAL A 22 7.61 5.82 17.47
CA VAL A 22 6.58 6.40 16.62
C VAL A 22 6.51 7.91 16.81
N ALA A 23 6.25 8.64 15.72
CA ALA A 23 6.10 10.08 15.74
C ALA A 23 4.69 10.48 16.13
N LEU A 24 4.56 11.35 17.12
CA LEU A 24 3.35 12.09 17.43
C LEU A 24 3.55 13.57 17.14
N VAL A 25 2.54 14.23 16.62
CA VAL A 25 2.53 15.66 16.31
C VAL A 25 1.57 16.39 17.26
N HIS A 26 2.04 17.53 17.80
CA HIS A 26 1.21 18.44 18.56
C HIS A 26 0.62 19.51 17.64
N ARG A 27 -0.70 19.70 17.70
CA ARG A 27 -1.41 20.65 16.87
C ARG A 27 -1.99 21.77 17.73
N PRO A 28 -1.35 22.96 17.77
CA PRO A 28 -1.72 24.05 18.69
C PRO A 28 -3.16 24.50 18.51
N ARG A 29 -3.66 24.52 17.27
CA ARG A 29 -5.05 24.88 16.97
C ARG A 29 -6.10 24.02 17.69
N TYR A 30 -5.77 22.76 17.95
CA TYR A 30 -6.67 21.79 18.60
C TYR A 30 -6.25 21.46 20.02
N GLY A 31 -5.03 21.84 20.43
CA GLY A 31 -4.44 21.48 21.71
C GLY A 31 -4.34 19.97 21.91
N ASP A 32 -4.08 19.22 20.83
CA ASP A 32 -4.08 17.76 20.84
C ASP A 32 -2.77 17.14 20.30
N TRP A 33 -2.45 15.95 20.80
CA TRP A 33 -1.43 15.08 20.26
C TRP A 33 -2.07 14.02 19.36
N SER A 34 -1.59 13.87 18.16
CA SER A 34 -2.16 12.95 17.18
C SER A 34 -1.12 12.27 16.30
N LEU A 35 -1.55 11.24 15.58
CA LEU A 35 -0.80 10.70 14.44
C LEU A 35 -0.87 11.70 13.27
N PRO A 36 0.20 11.83 12.46
CA PRO A 36 0.20 12.71 11.29
C PRO A 36 -0.84 12.28 10.26
N LYS A 37 -1.69 13.23 9.84
CA LYS A 37 -2.81 12.98 8.92
C LYS A 37 -3.47 14.24 8.43
N GLY A 38 -3.93 14.25 7.20
CA GLY A 38 -4.74 15.33 6.68
C GLY A 38 -5.67 14.93 5.56
N LYS A 39 -6.29 15.89 4.90
CA LYS A 39 -7.31 15.66 3.88
C LYS A 39 -6.67 15.29 2.55
N LEU A 40 -7.37 14.46 1.77
CA LEU A 40 -7.00 14.22 0.39
C LEU A 40 -7.19 15.49 -0.44
N ASP A 41 -6.19 15.81 -1.23
CA ASP A 41 -6.31 16.81 -2.28
C ASP A 41 -7.06 16.26 -3.51
N PRO A 42 -7.64 17.14 -4.35
CA PRO A 42 -8.28 16.70 -5.58
C PRO A 42 -7.33 15.91 -6.49
N GLY A 43 -7.70 14.67 -6.80
CA GLY A 43 -6.89 13.80 -7.64
C GLY A 43 -5.84 12.98 -6.90
N GLU A 44 -5.77 13.02 -5.58
CA GLU A 44 -4.92 12.16 -4.78
C GLU A 44 -5.56 10.81 -4.47
N THR A 45 -4.74 9.79 -4.34
CA THR A 45 -5.06 8.53 -3.68
C THR A 45 -4.82 8.65 -2.17
N ILE A 46 -5.37 7.70 -1.39
CA ILE A 46 -5.13 7.66 0.07
C ILE A 46 -3.64 7.47 0.41
N ALA A 47 -2.89 6.74 -0.43
CA ALA A 47 -1.45 6.52 -0.24
C ALA A 47 -0.64 7.79 -0.50
N GLU A 48 -0.94 8.51 -1.59
CA GLU A 48 -0.29 9.80 -1.91
C GLU A 48 -0.56 10.82 -0.81
N ALA A 49 -1.80 10.96 -0.37
CA ALA A 49 -2.16 11.87 0.73
C ALA A 49 -1.45 11.51 2.04
N ALA A 50 -1.36 10.24 2.39
CA ALA A 50 -0.66 9.81 3.62
C ALA A 50 0.82 10.21 3.62
N VAL A 51 1.54 10.01 2.50
CA VAL A 51 2.96 10.39 2.40
C VAL A 51 3.13 11.91 2.39
N ARG A 52 2.28 12.64 1.67
CA ARG A 52 2.32 14.11 1.64
C ARG A 52 2.09 14.69 3.03
N GLU A 53 1.04 14.26 3.74
CA GLU A 53 0.70 14.76 5.07
C GLU A 53 1.78 14.42 6.11
N VAL A 54 2.36 13.20 6.05
CA VAL A 54 3.53 12.87 6.87
C VAL A 54 4.66 13.87 6.62
N ARG A 55 4.97 14.18 5.37
CA ARG A 55 6.04 15.12 5.04
C ARG A 55 5.73 16.56 5.50
N GLU A 56 4.49 17.02 5.32
CA GLU A 56 4.05 18.38 5.69
C GLU A 56 4.03 18.56 7.21
N GLU A 57 3.47 17.59 7.96
CA GLU A 57 3.33 17.69 9.41
C GLU A 57 4.60 17.32 10.18
N THR A 58 5.51 16.52 9.58
CA THR A 58 6.67 15.99 10.32
C THR A 58 8.02 16.38 9.73
N GLY A 59 8.11 16.81 8.47
CA GLY A 59 9.35 17.06 7.74
C GLY A 59 10.06 15.78 7.25
N PHE A 60 9.56 14.59 7.58
CA PHE A 60 10.19 13.34 7.20
C PHE A 60 9.67 12.79 5.86
N THR A 61 10.59 12.25 5.06
CA THR A 61 10.26 11.38 3.94
C THR A 61 9.99 9.98 4.47
N ALA A 62 8.92 9.37 4.02
CA ALA A 62 8.48 8.07 4.53
C ALA A 62 8.25 7.06 3.40
N ILE A 63 8.51 5.79 3.70
CA ILE A 63 8.15 4.63 2.86
C ILE A 63 6.95 3.95 3.51
N LEU A 64 5.88 3.75 2.72
CA LEU A 64 4.68 3.05 3.19
C LEU A 64 4.93 1.56 3.36
N GLY A 65 4.29 1.00 4.36
CA GLY A 65 4.11 -0.43 4.57
C GLY A 65 2.64 -0.83 4.50
N ARG A 66 2.24 -1.79 5.36
CA ARG A 66 0.87 -2.30 5.39
C ARG A 66 -0.17 -1.23 5.74
N TYR A 67 -1.38 -1.45 5.25
CA TYR A 67 -2.56 -0.73 5.69
C TYR A 67 -2.91 -1.12 7.13
N LEU A 68 -3.27 -0.16 7.97
CA LEU A 68 -3.54 -0.41 9.39
C LEU A 68 -5.03 -0.44 9.69
N ALA A 69 -5.71 0.66 9.41
CA ALA A 69 -7.11 0.82 9.74
C ALA A 69 -7.74 2.02 9.04
N ARG A 70 -9.07 2.00 8.98
CA ARG A 70 -9.87 3.20 8.71
C ARG A 70 -10.60 3.60 9.98
N THR A 71 -10.47 4.87 10.36
CA THR A 71 -11.28 5.48 11.41
C THR A 71 -12.36 6.36 10.81
N ALA A 72 -13.46 6.55 11.52
CA ALA A 72 -14.54 7.43 11.11
C ALA A 72 -15.10 8.17 12.33
N TYR A 73 -15.28 9.49 12.18
CA TYR A 73 -15.86 10.33 13.21
C TYR A 73 -16.52 11.58 12.60
N PRO A 74 -17.52 12.18 13.28
CA PRO A 74 -18.17 13.38 12.79
C PRO A 74 -17.27 14.61 12.95
N VAL A 75 -17.29 15.50 11.95
CA VAL A 75 -16.65 16.83 12.00
C VAL A 75 -17.64 17.92 11.60
N PRO A 76 -17.49 19.18 12.06
CA PRO A 76 -18.36 20.28 11.67
C PRO A 76 -18.42 20.42 10.14
N SER A 77 -19.62 20.64 9.60
CA SER A 77 -19.83 20.95 8.19
C SER A 77 -19.22 22.31 7.85
N ARG A 78 -18.56 22.43 6.68
CA ARG A 78 -18.05 23.72 6.18
C ARG A 78 -19.12 24.56 5.48
N THR A 79 -20.22 23.94 5.06
CA THR A 79 -21.24 24.56 4.18
C THR A 79 -22.62 24.69 4.81
N GLY A 80 -22.79 24.32 6.08
CA GLY A 80 -24.09 24.36 6.74
C GLY A 80 -24.03 24.04 8.23
N SER A 81 -25.17 24.05 8.88
CA SER A 81 -25.32 23.59 10.28
C SER A 81 -25.24 22.05 10.35
N GLY A 82 -24.53 21.53 11.34
CA GLY A 82 -24.43 20.09 11.57
C GLY A 82 -23.03 19.51 11.36
N THR A 83 -22.95 18.21 11.31
CA THR A 83 -21.70 17.45 11.14
C THR A 83 -21.73 16.62 9.86
N VAL A 84 -20.54 16.38 9.30
CA VAL A 84 -20.32 15.46 8.18
C VAL A 84 -19.36 14.36 8.62
N PRO A 85 -19.48 13.13 8.10
CA PRO A 85 -18.53 12.07 8.41
C PRO A 85 -17.15 12.42 7.83
N LYS A 86 -16.11 12.27 8.67
CA LYS A 86 -14.71 12.26 8.24
C LYS A 86 -14.19 10.84 8.39
N THR A 87 -13.65 10.29 7.31
CA THR A 87 -12.93 9.03 7.32
C THR A 87 -11.44 9.28 7.17
N VAL A 88 -10.61 8.54 7.91
CA VAL A 88 -9.15 8.60 7.83
C VAL A 88 -8.61 7.20 7.62
N ASP A 89 -7.86 7.01 6.52
CA ASP A 89 -7.15 5.77 6.21
C ASP A 89 -5.70 5.88 6.71
N TYR A 90 -5.22 4.87 7.43
CA TYR A 90 -3.87 4.87 8.01
C TYR A 90 -3.02 3.73 7.51
N PHE A 91 -1.73 4.05 7.30
CA PHE A 91 -0.67 3.12 6.95
C PHE A 91 0.41 3.07 8.04
N ALA A 92 1.16 1.97 8.11
CA ALA A 92 2.49 1.99 8.69
C ALA A 92 3.43 2.70 7.72
N ALA A 93 4.31 3.58 8.22
CA ALA A 93 5.26 4.29 7.36
C ALA A 93 6.61 4.41 8.06
N GLU A 94 7.69 4.00 7.38
CA GLU A 94 9.05 4.11 7.89
C GLU A 94 9.65 5.47 7.56
N ALA A 95 10.17 6.17 8.56
CA ALA A 95 10.91 7.42 8.36
C ALA A 95 12.32 7.10 7.82
N VAL A 96 12.62 7.55 6.59
CA VAL A 96 13.91 7.26 5.93
C VAL A 96 14.88 8.43 5.93
N SER A 97 14.36 9.67 5.91
CA SER A 97 15.19 10.89 5.94
C SER A 97 14.34 12.10 6.31
N GLY A 98 14.98 13.19 6.66
CA GLY A 98 14.33 14.46 7.01
C GLY A 98 14.56 14.84 8.45
N GLU A 99 14.08 16.00 8.82
CA GLU A 99 14.07 16.53 10.18
C GLU A 99 12.81 17.36 10.40
N PHE A 100 12.36 17.42 11.63
CA PHE A 100 11.20 18.22 12.00
C PHE A 100 11.55 19.70 12.06
N ALA A 101 10.69 20.51 11.48
CA ALA A 101 10.65 21.95 11.67
C ALA A 101 9.21 22.37 11.99
N ALA A 102 9.03 23.12 13.08
CA ALA A 102 7.71 23.63 13.46
C ALA A 102 7.11 24.51 12.35
N ASN A 103 5.79 24.38 12.17
CA ASN A 103 5.02 25.11 11.17
C ASN A 103 3.66 25.54 11.75
N ASP A 104 2.81 26.16 10.92
CA ASP A 104 1.52 26.70 11.37
C ASP A 104 0.51 25.63 11.83
N GLU A 105 0.71 24.37 11.45
CA GLU A 105 -0.18 23.26 11.80
C GLU A 105 0.37 22.42 12.94
N VAL A 106 1.70 22.26 13.04
CA VAL A 106 2.41 21.43 14.01
C VAL A 106 3.57 22.21 14.62
N ASP A 107 3.52 22.44 15.94
CA ASP A 107 4.56 23.18 16.68
C ASP A 107 5.55 22.26 17.41
N GLU A 108 5.19 20.99 17.69
CA GLU A 108 6.05 20.02 18.35
C GLU A 108 5.88 18.61 17.77
N LEU A 109 6.99 17.89 17.64
CA LEU A 109 7.02 16.47 17.28
C LEU A 109 7.75 15.70 18.38
N ARG A 110 7.20 14.57 18.78
CA ARG A 110 7.84 13.62 19.72
C ARG A 110 7.98 12.25 19.11
N TRP A 111 9.17 11.71 19.22
CA TRP A 111 9.44 10.30 18.98
C TRP A 111 9.31 9.55 20.30
N LEU A 112 8.42 8.60 20.38
CA LEU A 112 8.09 7.86 21.59
C LEU A 112 7.98 6.36 21.29
N GLU A 113 8.37 5.54 22.26
CA GLU A 113 7.98 4.13 22.22
C GLU A 113 6.46 3.98 22.18
N PRO A 114 5.89 2.98 21.48
CA PRO A 114 4.44 2.85 21.33
C PRO A 114 3.66 2.89 22.66
N ALA A 115 4.16 2.26 23.71
CA ALA A 115 3.50 2.27 25.03
C ALA A 115 3.48 3.66 25.71
N ALA A 116 4.48 4.51 25.42
CA ALA A 116 4.50 5.90 25.87
C ALA A 116 3.62 6.78 24.96
N ALA A 117 3.67 6.56 23.66
CA ALA A 117 2.84 7.25 22.66
C ALA A 117 1.34 7.07 22.95
N GLU A 118 0.90 5.86 23.31
CA GLU A 118 -0.49 5.56 23.65
C GLU A 118 -1.01 6.45 24.80
N LYS A 119 -0.19 6.79 25.76
CA LYS A 119 -0.56 7.64 26.91
C LYS A 119 -0.63 9.12 26.56
N VAL A 120 0.03 9.54 25.50
CA VAL A 120 0.11 10.94 25.04
C VAL A 120 -0.98 11.24 24.01
N LEU A 121 -1.34 10.26 23.17
CA LEU A 121 -2.39 10.42 22.16
C LEU A 121 -3.71 10.89 22.80
N THR A 122 -4.24 11.98 22.26
CA THR A 122 -5.46 12.62 22.80
C THR A 122 -6.73 11.91 22.35
N ARG A 123 -6.72 11.25 21.16
CA ARG A 123 -7.93 10.70 20.56
C ARG A 123 -7.96 9.18 20.61
N PRO A 124 -9.07 8.57 21.06
CA PRO A 124 -9.22 7.11 21.09
C PRO A 124 -9.05 6.44 19.71
N GLU A 125 -9.40 7.18 18.62
CA GLU A 125 -9.23 6.70 17.25
C GLU A 125 -7.75 6.48 16.93
N ASP A 126 -6.88 7.44 17.26
CA ASP A 126 -5.44 7.37 17.02
C ASP A 126 -4.81 6.26 17.89
N VAL A 127 -5.28 6.05 19.12
CA VAL A 127 -4.87 4.93 19.98
C VAL A 127 -5.20 3.58 19.34
N ARG A 128 -6.40 3.43 18.75
CA ARG A 128 -6.76 2.18 18.05
C ARG A 128 -5.85 1.90 16.86
N VAL A 129 -5.50 2.94 16.10
CA VAL A 129 -4.57 2.83 14.98
C VAL A 129 -3.17 2.44 15.45
N LEU A 130 -2.67 3.06 16.53
CA LEU A 130 -1.38 2.70 17.13
C LEU A 130 -1.37 1.24 17.61
N ARG A 131 -2.45 0.76 18.23
CA ARG A 131 -2.57 -0.65 18.63
C ARG A 131 -2.55 -1.58 17.42
N ALA A 132 -3.29 -1.26 16.35
CA ALA A 132 -3.23 -2.04 15.11
C ALA A 132 -1.82 -2.06 14.50
N PHE A 133 -1.05 -0.96 14.61
CA PHE A 133 0.37 -0.97 14.24
C PHE A 133 1.19 -1.95 15.09
N CYS A 134 0.94 -2.02 16.39
CA CYS A 134 1.68 -2.88 17.32
C CYS A 134 1.31 -4.39 17.23
N GLU A 135 0.25 -4.77 16.50
CA GLU A 135 -0.12 -6.18 16.29
C GLU A 135 0.95 -6.98 15.53
N LEU A 136 1.70 -6.30 14.67
CA LEU A 136 2.77 -6.93 13.89
C LEU A 136 4.10 -6.20 14.10
N PRO A 137 5.25 -6.91 13.99
CA PRO A 137 6.56 -6.30 14.12
C PRO A 137 6.82 -5.29 12.99
N VAL A 138 7.78 -4.41 13.19
CA VAL A 138 8.36 -3.56 12.14
C VAL A 138 9.41 -4.32 11.33
N GLY A 139 9.87 -3.76 10.20
CA GLY A 139 10.92 -4.38 9.39
C GLY A 139 10.45 -5.60 8.60
N LEU A 140 9.16 -5.63 8.24
CA LEU A 140 8.60 -6.67 7.37
C LEU A 140 9.08 -6.48 5.93
N THR A 141 9.32 -7.58 5.22
CA THR A 141 9.49 -7.56 3.77
C THR A 141 8.14 -7.30 3.11
N THR A 142 8.09 -6.37 2.17
CA THR A 142 6.87 -6.03 1.43
C THR A 142 6.95 -6.52 -0.01
N VAL A 143 6.00 -7.35 -0.45
CA VAL A 143 5.85 -7.73 -1.87
C VAL A 143 4.64 -7.00 -2.46
N LEU A 144 4.86 -6.22 -3.52
CA LEU A 144 3.82 -5.54 -4.27
C LEU A 144 3.36 -6.42 -5.44
N LEU A 145 2.30 -7.22 -5.23
CA LEU A 145 1.79 -8.14 -6.23
C LEU A 145 0.72 -7.46 -7.10
N VAL A 146 1.08 -7.14 -8.33
CA VAL A 146 0.31 -6.30 -9.25
C VAL A 146 -0.38 -7.15 -10.31
N ARG A 147 -1.68 -6.95 -10.53
CA ARG A 147 -2.33 -7.45 -11.73
C ARG A 147 -2.06 -6.50 -12.90
N HIS A 148 -1.64 -7.05 -14.05
CA HIS A 148 -1.43 -6.24 -15.24
C HIS A 148 -2.60 -5.28 -15.52
N ALA A 149 -2.30 -4.09 -16.03
CA ALA A 149 -3.28 -3.08 -16.41
C ALA A 149 -4.13 -3.52 -17.62
N LYS A 150 -5.12 -2.73 -17.97
CA LYS A 150 -6.09 -3.06 -19.02
C LYS A 150 -5.41 -3.17 -20.40
N ALA A 151 -5.38 -4.35 -20.98
CA ALA A 151 -4.99 -4.57 -22.37
C ALA A 151 -6.19 -4.38 -23.32
N GLY A 152 -5.93 -4.30 -24.62
CA GLY A 152 -6.96 -4.35 -25.66
C GLY A 152 -7.84 -5.61 -25.54
N LYS A 153 -8.99 -5.60 -26.18
CA LYS A 153 -9.85 -6.79 -26.20
C LYS A 153 -9.13 -7.91 -26.97
N ARG A 154 -9.28 -9.16 -26.48
CA ARG A 154 -8.67 -10.33 -27.13
C ARG A 154 -9.21 -10.55 -28.53
N ASP A 155 -10.51 -10.35 -28.71
CA ASP A 155 -11.19 -10.55 -30.00
C ASP A 155 -10.81 -9.51 -31.07
N ASP A 156 -10.28 -8.33 -30.64
CA ASP A 156 -9.81 -7.27 -31.52
C ASP A 156 -8.30 -7.40 -31.84
N TRP A 157 -7.62 -8.45 -31.30
CA TRP A 157 -6.19 -8.68 -31.44
C TRP A 157 -5.91 -9.92 -32.29
N SER A 158 -5.30 -9.74 -33.45
CA SER A 158 -5.00 -10.81 -34.40
C SER A 158 -3.61 -11.45 -34.28
N GLY A 159 -2.75 -10.89 -33.42
CA GLY A 159 -1.41 -11.41 -33.16
C GLY A 159 -1.34 -12.39 -32.00
N ASP A 160 -0.13 -12.80 -31.65
CA ASP A 160 0.11 -13.62 -30.47
C ASP A 160 -0.36 -12.88 -29.20
N ASP A 161 -1.14 -13.56 -28.33
CA ASP A 161 -1.68 -12.98 -27.10
C ASP A 161 -0.58 -12.51 -26.14
N ASP A 162 0.62 -13.11 -26.22
CA ASP A 162 1.79 -12.71 -25.45
C ASP A 162 2.23 -11.27 -25.75
N LEU A 163 2.04 -10.87 -27.01
CA LEU A 163 2.42 -9.56 -27.52
C LEU A 163 1.27 -8.54 -27.49
N ARG A 164 0.13 -8.88 -26.92
CA ARG A 164 -1.02 -7.95 -26.81
C ARG A 164 -0.71 -6.82 -25.85
N PRO A 165 -0.67 -5.55 -26.31
CA PRO A 165 -0.24 -4.42 -25.53
C PRO A 165 -1.35 -3.88 -24.60
N LEU A 166 -0.95 -2.97 -23.73
CA LEU A 166 -1.89 -2.17 -22.95
C LEU A 166 -2.75 -1.28 -23.86
N SER A 167 -4.03 -1.13 -23.53
CA SER A 167 -4.89 -0.10 -24.09
C SER A 167 -4.54 1.27 -23.50
N GLU A 168 -5.05 2.37 -24.09
CA GLU A 168 -4.90 3.71 -23.51
C GLU A 168 -5.35 3.78 -22.03
N ALA A 169 -6.48 3.13 -21.71
CA ALA A 169 -6.94 3.04 -20.33
C ALA A 169 -5.94 2.25 -19.45
N GLY A 170 -5.27 1.23 -20.02
CA GLY A 170 -4.23 0.50 -19.34
C GLY A 170 -2.95 1.33 -19.14
N GLN A 171 -2.58 2.13 -20.12
CA GLN A 171 -1.44 3.05 -19.97
C GLN A 171 -1.67 4.08 -18.85
N ARG A 172 -2.89 4.62 -18.74
CA ARG A 172 -3.26 5.49 -17.61
C ARG A 172 -3.19 4.75 -16.27
N GLN A 173 -3.63 3.49 -16.22
CA GLN A 173 -3.49 2.67 -15.01
C GLN A 173 -2.02 2.39 -14.66
N ALA A 174 -1.17 2.07 -15.65
CA ALA A 174 0.27 1.85 -15.45
C ALA A 174 0.96 3.13 -14.94
N ALA A 175 0.65 4.29 -15.49
CA ALA A 175 1.17 5.58 -15.01
C ALA A 175 0.73 5.89 -13.57
N ALA A 176 -0.50 5.53 -13.19
CA ALA A 176 -0.97 5.68 -11.81
C ALA A 176 -0.28 4.67 -10.86
N LEU A 177 -0.10 3.42 -11.30
CA LEU A 177 0.66 2.41 -10.55
C LEU A 177 2.10 2.85 -10.31
N ARG A 178 2.78 3.42 -11.32
CA ARG A 178 4.14 3.97 -11.17
C ARG A 178 4.24 4.93 -9.98
N ARG A 179 3.31 5.89 -9.87
CA ARG A 179 3.28 6.86 -8.78
C ARG A 179 2.99 6.24 -7.41
N VAL A 180 1.97 5.38 -7.36
CA VAL A 180 1.54 4.80 -6.08
C VAL A 180 2.52 3.75 -5.57
N LEU A 181 3.06 2.87 -6.44
CA LEU A 181 4.01 1.84 -6.02
C LEU A 181 5.34 2.46 -5.56
N ALA A 182 5.76 3.60 -6.12
CA ALA A 182 6.95 4.34 -5.68
C ALA A 182 6.91 4.72 -4.19
N LEU A 183 5.71 4.93 -3.62
CA LEU A 183 5.52 5.28 -2.21
C LEU A 183 5.91 4.16 -1.24
N PHE A 184 6.02 2.92 -1.74
CA PHE A 184 6.43 1.74 -0.99
C PHE A 184 7.92 1.42 -1.12
N GLY A 185 8.70 2.25 -1.82
CA GLY A 185 10.15 2.09 -1.96
C GLY A 185 10.57 0.81 -2.70
N PRO A 186 10.06 0.55 -3.91
CA PRO A 186 10.41 -0.66 -4.64
C PRO A 186 11.90 -0.68 -5.03
N ASP A 187 12.51 -1.87 -4.99
CA ASP A 187 13.93 -2.09 -5.27
C ASP A 187 14.20 -3.03 -6.45
N ARG A 188 13.21 -3.79 -6.88
CA ARG A 188 13.30 -4.69 -8.05
C ARG A 188 11.93 -4.99 -8.63
N VAL A 189 11.90 -5.34 -9.91
CA VAL A 189 10.67 -5.62 -10.65
C VAL A 189 10.77 -6.95 -11.37
N LEU A 190 9.76 -7.80 -11.15
CA LEU A 190 9.56 -9.06 -11.84
C LEU A 190 8.21 -9.03 -12.55
N ALA A 191 8.09 -9.66 -13.71
CA ALA A 191 6.84 -9.75 -14.45
C ALA A 191 6.71 -11.09 -15.16
N ALA A 192 5.50 -11.60 -15.26
CA ALA A 192 5.16 -12.64 -16.21
C ALA A 192 5.61 -12.19 -17.63
N PRO A 193 6.15 -13.09 -18.49
CA PRO A 193 6.68 -12.76 -19.80
C PRO A 193 5.55 -12.48 -20.81
N ARG A 194 4.69 -11.54 -20.51
CA ARG A 194 3.59 -11.02 -21.32
C ARG A 194 3.77 -9.53 -21.49
N LEU A 195 3.70 -9.03 -22.72
CA LEU A 195 3.92 -7.62 -23.01
C LEU A 195 3.11 -6.71 -22.10
N ARG A 196 1.82 -7.01 -21.86
CA ARG A 196 0.93 -6.25 -20.96
C ARG A 196 1.40 -6.24 -19.50
N CYS A 197 2.05 -7.33 -19.02
CA CYS A 197 2.60 -7.36 -17.66
C CYS A 197 3.85 -6.50 -17.57
N VAL A 198 4.76 -6.65 -18.53
CA VAL A 198 5.99 -5.85 -18.62
C VAL A 198 5.65 -4.37 -18.72
N GLN A 199 4.77 -3.97 -19.66
CA GLN A 199 4.37 -2.58 -19.85
C GLN A 199 3.70 -1.97 -18.60
N THR A 200 3.02 -2.79 -17.79
CA THR A 200 2.36 -2.30 -16.56
C THR A 200 3.37 -1.79 -15.54
N VAL A 201 4.54 -2.41 -15.43
CA VAL A 201 5.53 -2.13 -14.37
C VAL A 201 6.85 -1.58 -14.90
N HIS A 202 6.99 -1.42 -16.22
CA HIS A 202 8.20 -0.88 -16.85
C HIS A 202 8.60 0.48 -16.26
N GLY A 203 7.64 1.42 -16.16
CA GLY A 203 7.91 2.73 -15.61
C GLY A 203 8.35 2.71 -14.14
N VAL A 204 7.93 1.70 -13.37
CA VAL A 204 8.43 1.51 -11.99
C VAL A 204 9.90 1.12 -12.01
N ALA A 205 10.32 0.20 -12.90
CA ALA A 205 11.72 -0.21 -13.04
C ALA A 205 12.61 0.96 -13.52
N GLU A 206 12.12 1.77 -14.46
CA GLU A 206 12.83 2.97 -14.93
C GLU A 206 13.19 3.95 -13.79
N ASP A 207 12.32 4.12 -12.78
CA ASP A 207 12.52 5.09 -11.69
C ASP A 207 13.77 4.81 -10.85
N PHE A 208 14.25 3.57 -10.81
CA PHE A 208 15.51 3.20 -10.14
C PHE A 208 16.53 2.53 -11.06
N ALA A 209 16.43 2.83 -12.37
CA ALA A 209 17.36 2.39 -13.41
C ALA A 209 17.58 0.85 -13.45
N ALA A 210 16.51 0.08 -13.17
CA ALA A 210 16.53 -1.37 -13.22
C ALA A 210 15.80 -1.92 -14.45
N GLU A 211 16.03 -3.19 -14.74
CA GLU A 211 15.31 -3.93 -15.77
C GLU A 211 14.15 -4.73 -15.17
N VAL A 212 13.08 -4.91 -15.95
CA VAL A 212 12.01 -5.84 -15.60
C VAL A 212 12.49 -7.27 -15.85
N ARG A 213 12.66 -8.05 -14.78
CA ARG A 213 13.05 -9.47 -14.87
C ARG A 213 11.84 -10.31 -15.25
N HIS A 214 11.96 -11.12 -16.28
CA HIS A 214 10.92 -12.06 -16.65
C HIS A 214 10.87 -13.24 -15.69
N GLU A 215 9.68 -13.55 -15.20
CA GLU A 215 9.43 -14.68 -14.30
C GLU A 215 8.27 -15.54 -14.84
N PRO A 216 8.56 -16.61 -15.56
CA PRO A 216 7.55 -17.46 -16.19
C PRO A 216 6.57 -18.08 -15.21
N LEU A 217 7.00 -18.41 -13.97
CA LEU A 217 6.13 -18.99 -12.95
C LEU A 217 4.99 -18.06 -12.49
N PHE A 218 5.03 -16.77 -12.85
CA PHE A 218 3.93 -15.82 -12.60
C PHE A 218 3.02 -15.61 -13.81
N SER A 219 3.23 -16.35 -14.93
CA SER A 219 2.26 -16.43 -16.03
C SER A 219 1.25 -17.55 -15.81
N GLU A 220 0.05 -17.45 -16.41
CA GLU A 220 -0.96 -18.52 -16.34
C GLU A 220 -0.39 -19.85 -16.86
N GLU A 221 0.38 -19.82 -17.94
CA GLU A 221 0.99 -20.99 -18.58
C GLU A 221 2.12 -21.62 -17.74
N GLY A 222 2.90 -20.80 -17.03
CA GLY A 222 3.97 -21.29 -16.18
C GLY A 222 3.49 -21.70 -14.78
N TYR A 223 2.41 -21.10 -14.30
CA TYR A 223 1.87 -21.34 -12.96
C TYR A 223 1.02 -22.60 -12.88
N TRP A 224 0.05 -22.78 -13.79
CA TRP A 224 -0.97 -23.82 -13.67
C TRP A 224 -0.46 -25.25 -13.84
N PRO A 225 0.66 -25.53 -14.54
CA PRO A 225 1.23 -26.89 -14.51
C PRO A 225 1.65 -27.36 -13.12
N ASP A 226 2.14 -26.45 -12.26
CA ASP A 226 2.50 -26.74 -10.87
C ASP A 226 2.40 -25.45 -10.01
N PRO A 227 1.24 -25.14 -9.42
CA PRO A 227 1.04 -23.96 -8.58
C PRO A 227 1.95 -23.92 -7.35
N VAL A 228 2.42 -25.07 -6.86
CA VAL A 228 3.33 -25.14 -5.71
C VAL A 228 4.66 -24.47 -6.02
N LEU A 229 5.17 -24.62 -7.26
CA LEU A 229 6.39 -23.94 -7.69
C LEU A 229 6.18 -22.41 -7.77
N GLY A 230 5.01 -21.95 -8.20
CA GLY A 230 4.68 -20.53 -8.22
C GLY A 230 4.65 -19.91 -6.82
N VAL A 231 4.04 -20.59 -5.86
CA VAL A 231 4.05 -20.20 -4.44
C VAL A 231 5.46 -20.20 -3.88
N ALA A 232 6.23 -21.27 -4.09
CA ALA A 232 7.62 -21.36 -3.63
C ALA A 232 8.48 -20.23 -4.22
N ARG A 233 8.25 -19.89 -5.51
CA ARG A 233 8.97 -18.79 -6.16
C ARG A 233 8.64 -17.43 -5.52
N LEU A 234 7.36 -17.14 -5.19
CA LEU A 234 7.02 -15.89 -4.53
C LEU A 234 7.61 -15.81 -3.12
N LEU A 235 7.65 -16.94 -2.40
CA LEU A 235 8.33 -17.01 -1.10
C LEU A 235 9.83 -16.76 -1.22
N ALA A 236 10.49 -17.31 -2.24
CA ALA A 236 11.89 -17.01 -2.50
C ALA A 236 12.11 -15.51 -2.77
N VAL A 237 11.24 -14.89 -3.59
CA VAL A 237 11.26 -13.44 -3.85
C VAL A 237 11.09 -12.63 -2.57
N ALA A 238 10.17 -13.04 -1.69
CA ALA A 238 9.99 -12.39 -0.38
C ALA A 238 11.20 -12.63 0.55
N GLY A 239 11.82 -13.81 0.46
CA GLY A 239 13.00 -14.19 1.25
C GLY A 239 14.26 -13.38 0.92
N ASP A 240 14.36 -12.86 -0.30
CA ASP A 240 15.47 -11.97 -0.70
C ASP A 240 15.41 -10.58 -0.01
N GLY A 241 14.35 -10.29 0.75
CA GLY A 241 14.13 -9.01 1.44
C GLY A 241 13.73 -7.88 0.50
N GLY A 242 13.76 -6.64 0.98
CA GLY A 242 13.41 -5.43 0.22
C GLY A 242 11.94 -5.31 -0.16
N THR A 243 11.66 -4.59 -1.26
CA THR A 243 10.28 -4.35 -1.74
C THR A 243 10.14 -4.70 -3.23
N PRO A 244 10.08 -5.99 -3.59
CA PRO A 244 9.85 -6.40 -4.97
C PRO A 244 8.45 -6.03 -5.46
N VAL A 245 8.39 -5.56 -6.72
CA VAL A 245 7.16 -5.48 -7.52
C VAL A 245 7.06 -6.75 -8.38
N VAL A 246 5.96 -7.47 -8.27
CA VAL A 246 5.69 -8.68 -9.05
C VAL A 246 4.42 -8.47 -9.87
N CYS A 247 4.54 -8.41 -11.19
CA CYS A 247 3.38 -8.28 -12.08
C CYS A 247 2.96 -9.63 -12.66
N SER A 248 1.70 -9.99 -12.46
CA SER A 248 1.13 -11.25 -12.88
C SER A 248 -0.25 -11.10 -13.55
N GLN A 249 -0.88 -12.23 -13.88
CA GLN A 249 -2.17 -12.32 -14.56
C GLN A 249 -3.31 -12.59 -13.57
N GLY A 250 -4.53 -12.34 -14.05
CA GLY A 250 -5.72 -12.42 -13.21
C GLY A 250 -6.13 -13.82 -12.78
N GLY A 251 -5.71 -14.85 -13.50
CA GLY A 251 -5.93 -16.24 -13.11
C GLY A 251 -4.96 -16.75 -12.05
N VAL A 252 -3.76 -16.15 -11.96
CA VAL A 252 -2.71 -16.58 -11.02
C VAL A 252 -2.87 -15.91 -9.65
N ILE A 253 -3.07 -14.61 -9.62
CA ILE A 253 -3.04 -13.82 -8.37
C ILE A 253 -4.01 -14.32 -7.29
N PRO A 254 -5.29 -14.62 -7.60
CA PRO A 254 -6.21 -15.09 -6.58
C PRO A 254 -5.80 -16.39 -5.92
N ASP A 255 -5.31 -17.35 -6.72
CA ASP A 255 -4.87 -18.65 -6.21
C ASP A 255 -3.61 -18.50 -5.37
N LEU A 256 -2.63 -17.73 -5.85
CA LEU A 256 -1.37 -17.48 -5.17
C LEU A 256 -1.56 -16.77 -3.82
N VAL A 257 -2.44 -15.77 -3.76
CA VAL A 257 -2.77 -15.07 -2.51
C VAL A 257 -3.55 -15.96 -1.55
N SER A 258 -4.53 -16.75 -2.06
CA SER A 258 -5.23 -17.76 -1.23
C SER A 258 -4.28 -18.78 -0.64
N ALA A 259 -3.43 -19.40 -1.47
CA ALA A 259 -2.50 -20.45 -1.03
C ALA A 259 -1.55 -19.95 0.08
N LEU A 260 -1.04 -18.71 -0.05
CA LEU A 260 -0.22 -18.08 0.99
C LEU A 260 -1.01 -17.79 2.27
N ALA A 261 -2.21 -17.25 2.13
CA ALA A 261 -3.07 -16.92 3.27
C ALA A 261 -3.50 -18.19 4.03
N ASP A 262 -3.88 -19.25 3.31
CA ASP A 262 -4.26 -20.55 3.90
C ASP A 262 -3.07 -21.22 4.59
N ARG A 263 -1.86 -21.15 3.99
CA ARG A 263 -0.63 -21.68 4.60
C ARG A 263 -0.30 -21.02 5.92
N ASP A 264 -0.46 -19.69 5.99
CA ASP A 264 0.04 -18.86 7.09
C ASP A 264 -1.07 -18.40 8.06
N GLY A 265 -2.34 -18.79 7.81
CA GLY A 265 -3.48 -18.46 8.66
C GLY A 265 -3.88 -16.99 8.62
N VAL A 266 -3.66 -16.30 7.48
CA VAL A 266 -3.98 -14.86 7.31
C VAL A 266 -5.41 -14.70 6.79
N GLU A 267 -6.22 -13.89 7.49
CA GLU A 267 -7.55 -13.51 7.00
C GLU A 267 -7.44 -12.47 5.87
N LEU A 268 -8.02 -12.80 4.71
CA LEU A 268 -8.06 -11.89 3.57
C LEU A 268 -9.26 -10.93 3.65
N PRO A 269 -9.11 -9.64 3.24
CA PRO A 269 -10.17 -8.63 3.33
C PRO A 269 -11.48 -8.97 2.60
N ALA A 270 -11.45 -9.91 1.66
CA ALA A 270 -12.60 -10.31 0.85
C ALA A 270 -13.07 -11.77 1.09
N ALA A 271 -12.43 -12.52 1.98
CA ALA A 271 -12.61 -13.98 2.10
C ALA A 271 -13.92 -14.45 2.76
N ARG A 272 -14.86 -13.57 3.10
CA ARG A 272 -16.18 -13.99 3.61
C ARG A 272 -17.05 -14.57 2.46
N GLY A 273 -16.62 -15.70 1.87
CA GLY A 273 -17.36 -16.42 0.83
C GLY A 273 -17.30 -15.78 -0.56
N ARG A 274 -16.38 -14.85 -0.83
CA ARG A 274 -16.12 -14.25 -2.14
C ARG A 274 -14.73 -14.64 -2.63
N ALA A 275 -14.56 -14.76 -3.95
CA ALA A 275 -13.26 -14.98 -4.56
C ALA A 275 -12.28 -13.85 -4.21
N VAL A 276 -11.00 -14.19 -4.03
CA VAL A 276 -9.92 -13.22 -3.81
C VAL A 276 -9.90 -12.20 -4.94
N PRO A 277 -9.99 -10.91 -4.63
CA PRO A 277 -10.15 -9.89 -5.66
C PRO A 277 -8.85 -9.69 -6.45
N SER A 278 -9.00 -9.52 -7.77
CA SER A 278 -7.92 -9.20 -8.68
C SER A 278 -8.47 -8.42 -9.86
N LYS A 279 -8.56 -7.09 -9.77
CA LYS A 279 -8.98 -6.20 -10.87
C LYS A 279 -7.78 -5.78 -11.70
N LYS A 280 -7.96 -5.55 -13.00
CA LYS A 280 -6.87 -5.03 -13.87
C LYS A 280 -6.35 -3.70 -13.33
N GLY A 281 -5.03 -3.60 -13.11
CA GLY A 281 -4.41 -2.43 -12.49
C GLY A 281 -4.64 -2.30 -10.99
N SER A 282 -5.06 -3.36 -10.31
CA SER A 282 -5.05 -3.47 -8.85
C SER A 282 -3.74 -4.08 -8.37
N PHE A 283 -3.47 -3.97 -7.07
CA PHE A 283 -2.32 -4.63 -6.46
C PHE A 283 -2.64 -5.06 -5.02
N TRP A 284 -1.86 -6.03 -4.54
CA TRP A 284 -1.80 -6.45 -3.15
C TRP A 284 -0.49 -5.96 -2.54
N VAL A 285 -0.54 -5.52 -1.30
CA VAL A 285 0.61 -5.31 -0.43
C VAL A 285 0.68 -6.52 0.50
N LEU A 286 1.64 -7.39 0.25
CA LEU A 286 1.86 -8.60 1.04
C LEU A 286 3.03 -8.36 2.00
N SER A 287 2.78 -8.44 3.30
CA SER A 287 3.78 -8.18 4.34
C SER A 287 4.26 -9.49 4.95
N PHE A 288 5.54 -9.78 4.81
CA PHE A 288 6.15 -11.02 5.28
C PHE A 288 7.08 -10.76 6.46
N ARG A 289 7.05 -11.63 7.45
CA ARG A 289 8.17 -11.80 8.36
C ARG A 289 9.33 -12.37 7.56
N PRO A 290 10.52 -11.72 7.61
CA PRO A 290 11.71 -12.24 6.92
C PRO A 290 12.03 -13.68 7.34
N PRO A 291 12.67 -14.47 6.46
CA PRO A 291 13.07 -15.83 6.78
C PRO A 291 14.10 -15.85 7.92
N THR A 292 14.13 -16.95 8.64
CA THR A 292 15.21 -17.29 9.56
C THR A 292 16.03 -18.45 8.98
N ALA A 293 17.08 -18.89 9.68
CA ALA A 293 17.85 -20.05 9.25
C ALA A 293 17.01 -21.34 9.16
N GLU A 294 15.89 -21.41 9.90
CA GLU A 294 15.05 -22.59 10.02
C GLU A 294 13.67 -22.44 9.37
N GLU A 295 13.22 -21.20 9.09
CA GLU A 295 11.86 -20.90 8.63
C GLU A 295 11.86 -20.07 7.35
N ALA A 296 11.02 -20.46 6.40
CA ALA A 296 10.70 -19.68 5.21
C ALA A 296 9.99 -18.37 5.59
N PRO A 297 9.90 -17.37 4.67
CA PRO A 297 9.11 -16.18 4.90
C PRO A 297 7.66 -16.52 5.27
N LEU A 298 7.12 -15.85 6.27
CA LEU A 298 5.76 -16.03 6.75
C LEU A 298 4.91 -14.81 6.40
N LEU A 299 3.83 -15.02 5.64
CA LEU A 299 2.86 -13.93 5.39
C LEU A 299 2.17 -13.55 6.70
N LEU A 300 2.17 -12.26 7.04
CA LEU A 300 1.53 -11.72 8.25
C LEU A 300 0.35 -10.81 7.93
N ALA A 301 0.35 -10.15 6.79
CA ALA A 301 -0.76 -9.30 6.34
C ALA A 301 -0.84 -9.25 4.82
N ALA A 302 -2.05 -9.06 4.30
CA ALA A 302 -2.33 -8.94 2.88
C ALA A 302 -3.40 -7.86 2.66
N ASP A 303 -3.02 -6.73 2.06
CA ASP A 303 -3.89 -5.59 1.85
C ASP A 303 -4.19 -5.41 0.36
N TYR A 304 -5.48 -5.35 0.01
CA TYR A 304 -5.92 -5.19 -1.37
C TYR A 304 -6.19 -3.75 -1.75
N HIS A 305 -5.51 -3.28 -2.77
CA HIS A 305 -5.71 -1.97 -3.38
C HIS A 305 -6.41 -2.12 -4.74
N PRO A 306 -7.71 -1.81 -4.83
CA PRO A 306 -8.51 -2.08 -6.02
C PRO A 306 -8.17 -1.21 -7.23
N SER A 307 -7.46 -0.11 -7.02
CA SER A 307 -7.04 0.85 -8.04
C SER A 307 -5.95 1.77 -7.52
N ALA A 308 -4.97 2.07 -8.37
CA ALA A 308 -4.01 3.16 -8.15
C ALA A 308 -4.52 4.50 -8.72
N LEU A 309 -5.64 4.50 -9.44
CA LEU A 309 -6.28 5.74 -9.89
C LEU A 309 -7.00 6.38 -8.69
N PRO A 310 -6.98 7.71 -8.58
CA PRO A 310 -7.75 8.42 -7.56
C PRO A 310 -9.24 8.11 -7.70
N ALA A 311 -9.96 8.19 -6.59
CA ALA A 311 -11.42 8.09 -6.62
C ALA A 311 -12.00 9.21 -7.49
N PRO A 312 -13.05 8.94 -8.28
CA PRO A 312 -13.72 9.98 -9.04
C PRO A 312 -14.13 11.14 -8.12
N SER A 313 -13.77 12.35 -8.50
CA SER A 313 -14.28 13.54 -7.80
C SER A 313 -15.80 13.52 -7.87
N PRO A 314 -16.53 13.84 -6.77
CA PRO A 314 -17.97 13.99 -6.85
C PRO A 314 -18.26 15.04 -7.94
N SER A 315 -19.05 14.63 -8.94
CA SER A 315 -19.49 15.54 -10.02
C SER A 315 -20.13 16.77 -9.37
N ARG A 316 -19.61 17.94 -9.68
CA ARG A 316 -20.30 19.20 -9.36
C ARG A 316 -21.57 19.19 -10.21
N SER A 317 -22.69 18.86 -9.57
CA SER A 317 -24.03 19.06 -10.13
C SER A 317 -24.47 20.49 -9.90
#